data_000aab2537579396b602c2f5f9687a93
#
_entry.id   000aab2537579396b602c2f5f9687a93
#
_cell.length_a   1.000
_cell.length_b   1.000
_cell.length_c   1.000
_cell.angle_alpha   90.00
_cell.angle_beta   90.00
_cell.angle_gamma   90.00
#
_symmetry.space_group_name_H-M   'P 1'
#
loop_
_entity.id
_entity.type
_entity.pdbx_description
1 polymer ?
#
loop_
_entity_poly.entity_id
_entity_poly.type
_entity_poly.pdbx_seq_one_letter_code
_entity_poly.pdbx_strand_id
1 'polypeptide(L)'
;MVDRTNLAISDKEGHLWLLDRRNGSTTWKQDQLSNRSLTRPSFMGGFVVVGDFEGYLHWVEVSSGQFAARQKVGGKGFVTGPLVVGNRLYVLTRKGKLVAYTAGGAG
;
A
#
# COMPACT_ATOMS: atom_id res chain seq x y z
N MET A 1 6.34 2.04 -6.13
CA MET A 1 7.28 1.07 -5.51
C MET A 1 7.62 -0.03 -6.49
N VAL A 2 8.85 -0.49 -6.48
CA VAL A 2 9.39 -1.45 -7.45
C VAL A 2 9.95 -2.66 -6.70
N ASP A 3 9.64 -3.87 -7.17
CA ASP A 3 10.37 -5.07 -6.78
C ASP A 3 11.03 -5.68 -8.02
N ARG A 4 11.44 -6.96 -7.97
CA ARG A 4 12.15 -7.59 -9.10
C ARG A 4 11.35 -7.62 -10.39
N THR A 5 10.04 -7.86 -10.31
CA THR A 5 9.20 -8.08 -11.48
C THR A 5 8.03 -7.14 -11.56
N ASN A 6 7.73 -6.41 -10.49
CA ASN A 6 6.51 -5.63 -10.38
C ASN A 6 6.79 -4.17 -10.07
N LEU A 7 5.92 -3.31 -10.56
CA LEU A 7 5.87 -1.90 -10.23
C LEU A 7 4.48 -1.58 -9.72
N ALA A 8 4.37 -1.06 -8.52
CA ALA A 8 3.09 -0.64 -7.95
C ALA A 8 2.99 0.87 -7.98
N ILE A 9 1.86 1.37 -8.48
CA ILE A 9 1.60 2.81 -8.63
C ILE A 9 0.21 3.11 -8.11
N SER A 10 0.08 4.20 -7.36
CA SER A 10 -1.22 4.80 -7.04
C SER A 10 -1.40 6.05 -7.87
N ASP A 11 -2.61 6.30 -8.35
CA ASP A 11 -2.90 7.48 -9.15
C ASP A 11 -3.80 8.47 -8.40
N LYS A 12 -4.03 9.63 -9.01
CA LYS A 12 -4.81 10.70 -8.39
C LYS A 12 -6.27 10.35 -8.18
N GLU A 13 -6.77 9.39 -8.92
CA GLU A 13 -8.16 8.99 -8.83
C GLU A 13 -8.39 7.93 -7.75
N GLY A 14 -7.32 7.45 -7.11
CA GLY A 14 -7.41 6.43 -6.10
C GLY A 14 -7.34 5.02 -6.64
N HIS A 15 -6.78 4.85 -7.82
CA HIS A 15 -6.56 3.54 -8.40
C HIS A 15 -5.17 3.04 -8.02
N LEU A 16 -5.09 1.76 -7.67
CA LEU A 16 -3.84 1.09 -7.40
C LEU A 16 -3.56 0.14 -8.56
N TRP A 17 -2.38 0.29 -9.16
CA TRP A 17 -1.98 -0.48 -10.34
C TRP A 17 -0.81 -1.37 -10.01
N LEU A 18 -0.81 -2.58 -10.54
CA LEU A 18 0.38 -3.42 -10.58
C LEU A 18 0.74 -3.68 -12.02
N LEU A 19 1.96 -3.30 -12.38
CA LEU A 19 2.47 -3.44 -13.74
C LEU A 19 3.62 -4.42 -13.75
N ASP A 20 3.78 -5.10 -14.89
CA ASP A 20 4.96 -5.90 -15.13
C ASP A 20 6.12 -4.96 -15.44
N ARG A 21 7.15 -4.99 -14.62
CA ARG A 21 8.29 -4.08 -14.73
C ARG A 21 9.05 -4.25 -16.04
N ARG A 22 9.04 -5.46 -16.62
CA ARG A 22 9.81 -5.78 -17.81
C ARG A 22 9.26 -5.12 -19.07
N ASN A 23 7.95 -4.97 -19.17
CA ASN A 23 7.30 -4.49 -20.39
C ASN A 23 6.22 -3.44 -20.17
N GLY A 24 5.94 -3.10 -18.91
CA GLY A 24 4.95 -2.08 -18.58
C GLY A 24 3.49 -2.52 -18.71
N SER A 25 3.24 -3.80 -18.96
CA SER A 25 1.85 -4.25 -19.08
C SER A 25 1.17 -4.29 -17.71
N THR A 26 -0.14 -4.05 -17.71
CA THR A 26 -0.91 -4.08 -16.47
C THR A 26 -1.17 -5.51 -16.04
N THR A 27 -0.75 -5.84 -14.82
CA THR A 27 -1.07 -7.13 -14.21
C THR A 27 -2.47 -7.08 -13.62
N TRP A 28 -2.76 -6.03 -12.82
CA TRP A 28 -4.11 -5.77 -12.33
C TRP A 28 -4.25 -4.30 -11.96
N LYS A 29 -5.50 -3.87 -11.88
CA LYS A 29 -5.89 -2.55 -11.41
C LYS A 29 -6.92 -2.73 -10.30
N GLN A 30 -6.68 -2.13 -9.15
CA GLN A 30 -7.64 -2.13 -8.05
C GLN A 30 -8.26 -0.74 -7.97
N ASP A 31 -9.57 -0.64 -8.20
CA ASP A 31 -10.26 0.64 -8.26
C ASP A 31 -11.26 0.87 -7.12
N GLN A 32 -11.31 -0.03 -6.15
CA GLN A 32 -12.25 0.10 -5.03
C GLN A 32 -11.82 1.15 -4.00
N LEU A 33 -10.65 1.74 -4.17
CA LEU A 33 -10.17 2.83 -3.31
C LEU A 33 -10.30 4.20 -3.98
N SER A 34 -11.14 4.30 -4.98
CA SER A 34 -11.36 5.56 -5.71
C SER A 34 -11.72 6.69 -4.76
N ASN A 35 -11.16 7.87 -5.02
CA ASN A 35 -11.40 9.10 -4.25
C ASN A 35 -10.89 9.07 -2.81
N ARG A 36 -9.99 8.15 -2.47
CA ARG A 36 -9.46 8.07 -1.11
C ARG A 36 -8.10 8.74 -0.92
N SER A 37 -7.55 9.39 -1.93
CA SER A 37 -6.25 10.06 -1.85
C SER A 37 -5.18 9.12 -1.30
N LEU A 38 -4.80 8.17 -2.12
CA LEU A 38 -3.86 7.14 -1.69
C LEU A 38 -2.45 7.68 -1.54
N THR A 39 -1.71 7.10 -0.60
CA THR A 39 -0.27 7.32 -0.49
C THR A 39 0.45 6.56 -1.59
N ARG A 40 1.78 6.79 -1.69
CA ARG A 40 2.64 5.93 -2.47
C ARG A 40 2.57 4.51 -1.91
N PRO A 41 2.44 3.47 -2.73
CA PRO A 41 2.39 2.10 -2.25
C PRO A 41 3.77 1.54 -1.94
N SER A 42 3.81 0.51 -1.12
CA SER A 42 5.03 -0.24 -0.81
C SER A 42 4.76 -1.73 -0.86
N PHE A 43 5.79 -2.51 -1.18
CA PHE A 43 5.70 -3.96 -1.14
C PHE A 43 6.10 -4.47 0.23
N MET A 44 5.34 -5.43 0.75
CA MET A 44 5.63 -6.09 2.02
C MET A 44 5.26 -7.56 1.90
N GLY A 45 6.26 -8.44 1.77
CA GLY A 45 6.00 -9.83 1.50
C GLY A 45 5.22 -10.01 0.21
N GLY A 46 4.14 -10.75 0.23
CA GLY A 46 3.25 -10.92 -0.92
C GLY A 46 2.18 -9.85 -1.07
N PHE A 47 2.35 -8.69 -0.44
CA PHE A 47 1.34 -7.65 -0.41
C PHE A 47 1.86 -6.33 -0.95
N VAL A 48 0.94 -5.57 -1.54
CA VAL A 48 1.11 -4.13 -1.77
C VAL A 48 0.34 -3.42 -0.67
N VAL A 49 0.98 -2.49 0.02
CA VAL A 49 0.37 -1.76 1.13
C VAL A 49 0.27 -0.29 0.76
N VAL A 50 -0.89 0.29 0.98
CA VAL A 50 -1.15 1.69 0.65
C VAL A 50 -2.02 2.30 1.74
N GLY A 51 -1.77 3.57 2.07
CA GLY A 51 -2.59 4.31 3.03
C GLY A 51 -3.58 5.22 2.33
N ASP A 52 -4.65 5.58 3.02
CA ASP A 52 -5.62 6.54 2.51
C ASP A 52 -5.75 7.75 3.44
N PHE A 53 -6.49 8.77 2.98
CA PHE A 53 -6.59 10.02 3.73
C PHE A 53 -7.36 9.89 5.05
N GLU A 54 -8.13 8.84 5.21
CA GLU A 54 -8.87 8.58 6.44
C GLU A 54 -8.04 7.84 7.49
N GLY A 55 -6.82 7.44 7.13
CA GLY A 55 -5.94 6.75 8.05
C GLY A 55 -6.06 5.23 8.04
N TYR A 56 -6.60 4.67 6.96
CA TYR A 56 -6.62 3.22 6.78
C TYR A 56 -5.40 2.76 5.99
N LEU A 57 -4.83 1.65 6.40
CA LEU A 57 -3.87 0.89 5.61
C LEU A 57 -4.60 -0.24 4.91
N HIS A 58 -4.40 -0.35 3.62
CA HIS A 58 -4.98 -1.42 2.81
C HIS A 58 -3.88 -2.36 2.35
N TRP A 59 -4.07 -3.64 2.61
CA TRP A 59 -3.14 -4.71 2.22
C TRP A 59 -3.77 -5.45 1.05
N VAL A 60 -3.11 -5.41 -0.10
CA VAL A 60 -3.63 -5.97 -1.36
C VAL A 60 -2.67 -7.06 -1.81
N GLU A 61 -3.22 -8.22 -2.16
CA GLU A 61 -2.40 -9.34 -2.62
C GLU A 61 -1.76 -9.03 -3.97
N VAL A 62 -0.46 -9.23 -4.05
CA VAL A 62 0.28 -9.03 -5.30
C VAL A 62 -0.25 -9.96 -6.39
N SER A 63 -0.60 -11.19 -6.04
CA SER A 63 -0.99 -12.20 -7.02
C SER A 63 -2.35 -11.94 -7.67
N SER A 64 -3.27 -11.30 -6.97
CA SER A 64 -4.65 -11.17 -7.44
C SER A 64 -5.18 -9.75 -7.51
N GLY A 65 -4.56 -8.82 -6.79
CA GLY A 65 -5.09 -7.47 -6.65
C GLY A 65 -6.27 -7.36 -5.70
N GLN A 66 -6.58 -8.42 -4.97
CA GLN A 66 -7.69 -8.44 -4.03
C GLN A 66 -7.23 -8.01 -2.65
N PHE A 67 -8.16 -7.43 -1.90
CA PHE A 67 -7.86 -7.00 -0.53
C PHE A 67 -7.67 -8.20 0.38
N ALA A 68 -6.56 -8.16 1.15
CA ALA A 68 -6.28 -9.17 2.17
C ALA A 68 -6.65 -8.66 3.55
N ALA A 69 -6.41 -7.37 3.81
CA ALA A 69 -6.67 -6.77 5.13
C ALA A 69 -6.81 -5.27 5.01
N ARG A 70 -7.44 -4.69 6.01
CA ARG A 70 -7.55 -3.25 6.18
C ARG A 70 -7.42 -2.94 7.66
N GLN A 71 -6.57 -1.96 7.99
CA GLN A 71 -6.33 -1.59 9.38
C GLN A 71 -6.52 -0.09 9.54
N LYS A 72 -7.26 0.33 10.55
CA LYS A 72 -7.40 1.74 10.87
C LYS A 72 -6.26 2.15 11.79
N VAL A 73 -5.41 3.04 11.29
CA VAL A 73 -4.33 3.63 12.08
C VAL A 73 -4.80 4.96 12.69
N GLY A 74 -5.59 5.70 11.96
CA GLY A 74 -6.10 6.99 12.40
C GLY A 74 -5.12 8.12 12.10
N GLY A 75 -5.06 9.13 12.98
CA GLY A 75 -4.10 10.22 12.85
C GLY A 75 -4.32 11.14 11.66
N LYS A 76 -5.51 11.16 11.12
CA LYS A 76 -5.92 12.00 9.97
C LYS A 76 -5.13 11.72 8.70
N GLY A 77 -4.75 10.46 8.49
CA GLY A 77 -4.02 10.05 7.32
C GLY A 77 -2.52 10.02 7.55
N PHE A 78 -1.77 9.92 6.48
CA PHE A 78 -0.33 9.64 6.53
C PHE A 78 0.47 10.77 5.92
N VAL A 79 1.67 11.01 6.48
CA VAL A 79 2.60 12.01 5.96
C VAL A 79 3.20 11.55 4.64
N THR A 80 3.48 10.25 4.52
CA THR A 80 4.09 9.67 3.33
C THR A 80 3.60 8.23 3.18
N GLY A 81 4.05 7.56 2.13
CA GLY A 81 3.75 6.15 1.94
C GLY A 81 4.45 5.29 2.98
N PRO A 82 3.98 4.05 3.14
CA PRO A 82 4.59 3.13 4.09
C PRO A 82 6.06 2.87 3.74
N LEU A 83 6.89 2.76 4.75
CA LEU A 83 8.31 2.45 4.59
C LEU A 83 8.55 1.02 5.05
N VAL A 84 9.13 0.20 4.18
CA VAL A 84 9.44 -1.20 4.50
C VAL A 84 10.93 -1.32 4.76
N VAL A 85 11.27 -1.86 5.93
CA VAL A 85 12.66 -2.15 6.29
C VAL A 85 12.69 -3.59 6.79
N GLY A 86 13.34 -4.48 6.05
CA GLY A 86 13.33 -5.90 6.35
C GLY A 86 11.91 -6.46 6.35
N ASN A 87 11.50 -7.04 7.46
CA ASN A 87 10.16 -7.61 7.62
C ASN A 87 9.20 -6.69 8.36
N ARG A 88 9.53 -5.41 8.47
CA ARG A 88 8.68 -4.42 9.16
C ARG A 88 8.25 -3.34 8.22
N LEU A 89 7.02 -2.88 8.43
CA LEU A 89 6.43 -1.77 7.70
C LEU A 89 6.14 -0.66 8.70
N TYR A 90 6.62 0.54 8.40
CA TYR A 90 6.44 1.71 9.24
C TYR A 90 5.54 2.72 8.56
N VAL A 91 4.63 3.31 9.32
CA VAL A 91 3.81 4.43 8.85
C VAL A 91 3.87 5.56 9.85
N LEU A 92 3.87 6.80 9.33
CA LEU A 92 3.83 8.00 10.14
C LEU A 92 2.55 8.74 9.81
N THR A 93 1.72 8.97 10.82
CA THR A 93 0.48 9.71 10.65
C THR A 93 0.71 11.21 10.67
N ARG A 94 -0.25 11.97 10.15
CA ARG A 94 -0.18 13.43 10.16
C ARG A 94 -0.17 14.02 11.55
N LYS A 95 -0.65 13.26 12.54
CA LYS A 95 -0.59 13.68 13.95
C LYS A 95 0.71 13.29 14.64
N GLY A 96 1.67 12.73 13.90
CA GLY A 96 2.97 12.40 14.45
C GLY A 96 3.07 11.03 15.11
N LYS A 97 2.09 10.17 14.91
CA LYS A 97 2.13 8.81 15.46
C LYS A 97 2.90 7.90 14.52
N LEU A 98 3.90 7.21 15.05
CA LEU A 98 4.67 6.21 14.32
C LEU A 98 4.18 4.83 14.71
N VAL A 99 3.82 4.03 13.71
CA VAL A 99 3.29 2.68 13.93
C VAL A 99 4.08 1.70 13.07
N ALA A 100 4.37 0.52 13.63
CA ALA A 100 5.08 -0.53 12.92
C ALA A 100 4.22 -1.78 12.84
N TYR A 101 4.29 -2.45 11.69
CA TYR A 101 3.61 -3.71 11.46
C TYR A 101 4.61 -4.73 10.96
N THR A 102 4.34 -6.02 11.21
CA THR A 102 5.13 -7.10 10.65
C THR A 102 4.29 -7.89 9.67
N ALA A 103 4.95 -8.42 8.62
CA ALA A 103 4.31 -9.32 7.70
C ALA A 103 4.04 -10.65 8.38
N GLY A 104 3.19 -11.46 7.77
CA GLY A 104 2.88 -12.77 8.32
C GLY A 104 1.69 -12.77 9.25
N GLY A 105 0.99 -11.68 9.32
CA GLY A 105 -0.29 -11.63 9.98
C GLY A 105 -0.25 -11.75 11.49
N ALA A 106 0.88 -11.93 12.05
CA ALA A 106 0.96 -11.94 13.51
C ALA A 106 0.74 -10.55 14.05
N GLY A 107 0.93 -9.71 13.19
CA GLY A 107 0.73 -8.44 13.50
C GLY A 107 0.29 -7.54 13.68
#